data_b5c99e991a0c7abbc81b62a3a7a9a350
#
_entry.id   b5c99e991a0c7abbc81b62a3a7a9a350
#
_cell.length_a   1.000
_cell.length_b   1.000
_cell.length_c   1.000
_cell.angle_alpha   90.00
_cell.angle_beta   90.00
_cell.angle_gamma   90.00
#
_symmetry.space_group_name_H-M   'P 1'
#
loop_
_entity.id
_entity.type
_entity.pdbx_description
1 polymer ?
#
loop_
_entity_poly.entity_id
_entity_poly.type
_entity_poly.pdbx_seq_one_letter_code
_entity_poly.pdbx_strand_id
1 'polypeptide(L)'
;SFELYGTVQGIVCSFDTLNCLSSERELVKTLSLCRLYMENGGVMVCDINSLYRYEKVYGDNAFVYEVDEDMLVWQNAWDGEKEKCAFYLTMFAEEDGVYSREDETTLQKYFSAEKFSSCARKAGFTQVFVYGEKDFSPQSETSEKMYIVLK
;
A
#
# COMPACT_ATOMS: atom_id res chain seq x y z
N SER A 1 9.20 9.28 -9.83
CA SER A 1 10.23 8.47 -10.54
C SER A 1 11.50 8.44 -9.71
N PHE A 2 12.23 7.32 -9.77
CA PHE A 2 13.54 7.17 -9.16
C PHE A 2 14.53 6.69 -10.23
N GLU A 3 15.81 6.96 -10.03
CA GLU A 3 16.89 6.49 -10.87
C GLU A 3 17.99 5.88 -9.99
N LEU A 4 18.51 4.72 -10.40
CA LEU A 4 19.60 4.04 -9.73
C LEU A 4 20.81 3.98 -10.65
N TYR A 5 22.02 4.07 -10.10
CA TYR A 5 23.28 3.95 -10.85
C TYR A 5 23.64 2.50 -11.22
N GLY A 6 22.81 1.53 -10.84
CA GLY A 6 23.03 0.11 -11.11
C GLY A 6 21.77 -0.68 -10.87
N THR A 7 21.90 -2.00 -10.89
CA THR A 7 20.80 -2.95 -10.63
C THR A 7 20.87 -3.50 -9.21
N VAL A 8 19.73 -4.02 -8.74
CA VAL A 8 19.56 -4.63 -7.42
C VAL A 8 19.00 -6.05 -7.54
N GLN A 9 19.36 -6.91 -6.62
CA GLN A 9 18.89 -8.31 -6.58
C GLN A 9 17.51 -8.44 -5.92
N GLY A 10 17.16 -7.50 -5.06
CA GLY A 10 15.89 -7.53 -4.34
C GLY A 10 15.31 -6.13 -4.16
N ILE A 11 13.97 -6.05 -4.25
CA ILE A 11 13.21 -4.84 -3.98
C ILE A 11 12.13 -5.19 -2.95
N VAL A 12 12.04 -4.40 -1.89
CA VAL A 12 10.95 -4.49 -0.90
C VAL A 12 10.15 -3.20 -0.93
N CYS A 13 8.84 -3.31 -1.09
CA CYS A 13 7.92 -2.19 -1.02
C CYS A 13 6.80 -2.55 -0.03
N SER A 14 6.95 -2.09 1.20
CA SER A 14 6.09 -2.44 2.34
C SER A 14 5.14 -1.30 2.71
N PHE A 15 4.25 -1.59 3.68
CA PHE A 15 3.29 -0.63 4.23
C PHE A 15 2.32 -0.06 3.20
N ASP A 16 1.76 -0.95 2.35
CA ASP A 16 0.74 -0.59 1.36
C ASP A 16 1.08 0.66 0.50
N THR A 17 2.38 0.98 0.37
CA THR A 17 2.88 2.13 -0.39
C THR A 17 2.35 2.16 -1.83
N LEU A 18 2.17 1.00 -2.47
CA LEU A 18 1.66 0.92 -3.84
C LEU A 18 0.17 1.29 -3.94
N ASN A 19 -0.59 1.25 -2.85
CA ASN A 19 -1.97 1.72 -2.81
C ASN A 19 -2.08 3.25 -2.91
N CYS A 20 -1.01 4.01 -2.61
CA CYS A 20 -0.96 5.46 -2.81
C CYS A 20 -0.90 5.87 -4.29
N LEU A 21 -0.71 4.93 -5.21
CA LEU A 21 -0.77 5.19 -6.64
C LEU A 21 -2.23 5.37 -7.10
N SER A 22 -2.49 6.41 -7.87
CA SER A 22 -3.85 6.85 -8.21
C SER A 22 -4.52 6.01 -9.30
N SER A 23 -3.74 5.21 -10.06
CA SER A 23 -4.23 4.48 -11.24
C SER A 23 -3.37 3.25 -11.59
N GLU A 24 -3.96 2.33 -12.35
CA GLU A 24 -3.23 1.19 -12.93
C GLU A 24 -2.07 1.64 -13.84
N ARG A 25 -2.22 2.78 -14.52
CA ARG A 25 -1.14 3.35 -15.35
C ARG A 25 0.08 3.71 -14.51
N GLU A 26 -0.14 4.31 -13.35
CA GLU A 26 0.95 4.62 -12.41
C GLU A 26 1.56 3.36 -11.81
N LEU A 27 0.73 2.38 -11.48
CA LEU A 27 1.20 1.08 -10.99
C LEU A 27 2.10 0.40 -12.02
N VAL A 28 1.66 0.30 -13.29
CA VAL A 28 2.49 -0.26 -14.38
C VAL A 28 3.80 0.52 -14.52
N LYS A 29 3.75 1.86 -14.52
CA LYS A 29 4.96 2.69 -14.63
C LYS A 29 5.94 2.43 -13.48
N THR A 30 5.45 2.35 -12.25
CA THR A 30 6.28 2.10 -11.06
C THR A 30 6.88 0.69 -11.12
N LEU A 31 6.07 -0.32 -11.41
CA LEU A 31 6.54 -1.70 -11.53
C LEU A 31 7.54 -1.86 -12.69
N SER A 32 7.36 -1.14 -13.81
CA SER A 32 8.31 -1.15 -14.94
C SER A 32 9.66 -0.57 -14.54
N LEU A 33 9.69 0.48 -13.71
CA LEU A 33 10.94 1.00 -13.15
C LEU A 33 11.61 0.01 -12.20
N CYS A 34 10.84 -0.65 -11.33
CA CYS A 34 11.36 -1.71 -10.47
C CYS A 34 11.97 -2.84 -11.31
N ARG A 35 11.28 -3.28 -12.38
CA ARG A 35 11.80 -4.34 -13.27
C ARG A 35 13.05 -3.92 -14.02
N LEU A 36 13.12 -2.66 -14.45
CA LEU A 36 14.29 -2.10 -15.17
C LEU A 36 15.57 -2.15 -14.32
N TYR A 37 15.45 -1.83 -13.03
CA TYR A 37 16.59 -1.82 -12.11
C TYR A 37 16.82 -3.15 -11.38
N MET A 38 16.02 -4.17 -11.65
CA MET A 38 16.19 -5.49 -11.05
C MET A 38 17.07 -6.38 -11.91
N GLU A 39 18.04 -7.05 -11.28
CA GLU A 39 18.89 -8.04 -11.94
C GLU A 39 18.10 -9.23 -12.49
N ASN A 40 18.70 -9.96 -13.42
CA ASN A 40 18.14 -11.23 -13.87
C ASN A 40 18.08 -12.24 -12.70
N GLY A 41 16.89 -12.77 -12.44
CA GLY A 41 16.64 -13.65 -11.29
C GLY A 41 16.37 -12.91 -9.97
N GLY A 42 16.37 -11.58 -9.98
CA GLY A 42 15.99 -10.77 -8.84
C GLY A 42 14.51 -10.96 -8.44
N VAL A 43 14.17 -10.53 -7.24
CA VAL A 43 12.84 -10.69 -6.66
C VAL A 43 12.33 -9.35 -6.10
N MET A 44 11.09 -9.00 -6.41
CA MET A 44 10.39 -7.92 -5.71
C MET A 44 9.33 -8.50 -4.78
N VAL A 45 9.29 -8.00 -3.55
CA VAL A 45 8.25 -8.31 -2.57
C VAL A 45 7.54 -7.02 -2.20
N CYS A 46 6.20 -7.04 -2.23
CA CYS A 46 5.40 -5.91 -1.80
C CYS A 46 4.13 -6.38 -1.09
N ASP A 47 3.54 -5.49 -0.32
CA ASP A 47 2.21 -5.69 0.25
C ASP A 47 1.26 -4.59 -0.22
N ILE A 48 -0.01 -4.96 -0.38
CA ILE A 48 -1.13 -4.06 -0.65
C ILE A 48 -2.33 -4.44 0.20
N ASN A 49 -3.21 -3.48 0.45
CA ASN A 49 -4.44 -3.71 1.21
C ASN A 49 -5.46 -4.51 0.38
N SER A 50 -6.13 -5.44 1.05
CA SER A 50 -7.23 -6.22 0.48
C SER A 50 -8.54 -5.40 0.44
N LEU A 51 -9.54 -5.90 -0.29
CA LEU A 51 -10.88 -5.32 -0.25
C LEU A 51 -11.50 -5.40 1.14
N TYR A 52 -11.31 -6.54 1.82
CA TYR A 52 -11.79 -6.74 3.20
C TYR A 52 -11.28 -5.63 4.13
N ARG A 53 -10.00 -5.26 4.02
CA ARG A 53 -9.43 -4.20 4.85
C ARG A 53 -10.09 -2.84 4.58
N TYR A 54 -10.33 -2.50 3.31
CA TYR A 54 -10.99 -1.23 2.96
C TYR A 54 -12.45 -1.21 3.39
N GLU A 55 -13.20 -2.30 3.23
CA GLU A 55 -14.63 -2.33 3.53
C GLU A 55 -14.95 -2.57 5.01
N LYS A 56 -14.17 -3.42 5.68
CA LYS A 56 -14.52 -3.93 7.02
C LYS A 56 -13.64 -3.37 8.13
N VAL A 57 -12.37 -3.08 7.84
CA VAL A 57 -11.45 -2.55 8.85
C VAL A 57 -11.42 -1.02 8.79
N TYR A 58 -11.14 -0.47 7.63
CA TYR A 58 -11.15 0.99 7.44
C TYR A 58 -12.58 1.52 7.33
N GLY A 59 -13.33 1.14 6.29
CA GLY A 59 -14.71 1.58 6.06
C GLY A 59 -14.84 3.08 6.26
N ASP A 60 -15.78 3.46 7.13
CA ASP A 60 -15.97 4.82 7.64
C ASP A 60 -15.55 4.92 9.13
N ASN A 61 -14.65 4.04 9.58
CA ASN A 61 -14.18 4.00 10.95
C ASN A 61 -13.20 5.14 11.26
N ALA A 62 -13.07 5.44 12.54
CA ALA A 62 -12.03 6.30 13.08
C ALA A 62 -11.22 5.56 14.13
N PHE A 63 -9.92 5.81 14.15
CA PHE A 63 -8.98 5.29 15.14
C PHE A 63 -8.33 6.45 15.88
N VAL A 64 -8.10 6.27 17.17
CA VAL A 64 -7.39 7.23 17.99
C VAL A 64 -6.20 6.52 18.61
N TYR A 65 -5.04 7.10 18.44
CA TYR A 65 -3.78 6.63 19.03
C TYR A 65 -3.23 7.70 19.92
N GLU A 66 -2.84 7.34 21.13
CA GLU A 66 -2.18 8.19 22.10
C GLU A 66 -0.79 7.62 22.39
N VAL A 67 0.22 8.46 22.34
CA VAL A 67 1.59 8.13 22.68
C VAL A 67 2.14 9.28 23.53
N ASP A 68 2.40 9.00 24.80
CA ASP A 68 2.69 10.00 25.81
C ASP A 68 1.61 11.09 25.82
N GLU A 69 1.93 12.34 25.55
CA GLU A 69 1.00 13.47 25.46
C GLU A 69 0.51 13.75 24.03
N ASP A 70 1.07 13.06 23.03
CA ASP A 70 0.67 13.23 21.63
C ASP A 70 -0.55 12.38 21.28
N MET A 71 -1.40 12.90 20.39
CA MET A 71 -2.59 12.19 19.93
C MET A 71 -2.72 12.24 18.40
N LEU A 72 -3.00 11.08 17.79
CA LEU A 72 -3.36 10.96 16.38
C LEU A 72 -4.82 10.49 16.25
N VAL A 73 -5.63 11.29 15.57
CA VAL A 73 -6.97 10.89 15.11
C VAL A 73 -6.90 10.54 13.64
N TRP A 74 -7.20 9.28 13.31
CA TRP A 74 -7.19 8.77 11.96
C TRP A 74 -8.61 8.38 11.54
N GLN A 75 -9.21 9.15 10.64
CA GLN A 75 -10.55 8.90 10.10
C GLN A 75 -10.43 8.36 8.68
N ASN A 76 -11.33 7.44 8.32
CA ASN A 76 -11.35 6.82 7.00
C ASN A 76 -12.66 7.13 6.29
N ALA A 77 -12.62 7.15 4.95
CA ALA A 77 -13.81 7.20 4.11
C ALA A 77 -13.58 6.31 2.87
N TRP A 78 -14.29 5.17 2.83
CA TRP A 78 -14.23 4.24 1.72
C TRP A 78 -15.29 4.56 0.66
N ASP A 79 -14.86 4.75 -0.58
CA ASP A 79 -15.72 4.90 -1.76
C ASP A 79 -15.60 3.64 -2.63
N GLY A 80 -16.54 2.72 -2.47
CA GLY A 80 -16.53 1.43 -3.18
C GLY A 80 -16.75 1.56 -4.69
N GLU A 81 -17.43 2.62 -5.16
CA GLU A 81 -17.63 2.85 -6.60
C GLU A 81 -16.33 3.30 -7.28
N LYS A 82 -15.56 4.12 -6.61
CA LYS A 82 -14.25 4.59 -7.10
C LYS A 82 -13.09 3.68 -6.72
N GLU A 83 -13.33 2.68 -5.87
CA GLU A 83 -12.29 1.81 -5.30
C GLU A 83 -11.18 2.63 -4.61
N LYS A 84 -11.56 3.67 -3.83
CA LYS A 84 -10.64 4.58 -3.17
C LYS A 84 -10.99 4.75 -1.71
N CYS A 85 -9.96 4.90 -0.88
CA CYS A 85 -10.10 5.25 0.52
C CYS A 85 -9.37 6.56 0.80
N ALA A 86 -10.05 7.50 1.43
CA ALA A 86 -9.43 8.70 1.97
C ALA A 86 -9.07 8.46 3.43
N PHE A 87 -7.87 8.83 3.82
CA PHE A 87 -7.38 8.86 5.20
C PHE A 87 -7.19 10.32 5.61
N TYR A 88 -7.93 10.74 6.61
CA TYR A 88 -7.82 12.05 7.23
C TYR A 88 -7.09 11.87 8.56
N LEU A 89 -5.88 12.38 8.64
CA LEU A 89 -5.02 12.29 9.80
C LEU A 89 -4.98 13.67 10.48
N THR A 90 -5.34 13.71 11.75
CA THR A 90 -5.17 14.91 12.60
C THR A 90 -4.25 14.55 13.74
N MET A 91 -3.08 15.16 13.77
CA MET A 91 -2.10 14.98 14.83
C MET A 91 -2.14 16.20 15.78
N PHE A 92 -2.17 15.92 17.06
CA PHE A 92 -1.99 16.88 18.13
C PHE A 92 -0.67 16.54 18.82
N ALA A 93 0.32 17.41 18.68
CA ALA A 93 1.62 17.26 19.35
C ALA A 93 1.72 18.27 20.49
N GLU A 94 2.13 17.79 21.67
CA GLU A 94 2.28 18.60 22.86
C GLU A 94 3.72 19.14 22.95
N GLU A 95 3.86 20.43 23.22
CA GLU A 95 5.14 21.07 23.52
C GLU A 95 4.92 22.16 24.58
N ASP A 96 5.57 22.04 25.73
CA ASP A 96 5.51 22.98 26.87
C ASP A 96 4.07 23.29 27.35
N GLY A 97 3.18 22.30 27.40
CA GLY A 97 1.79 22.43 27.83
C GLY A 97 0.84 23.02 26.76
N VAL A 98 1.30 23.15 25.53
CA VAL A 98 0.51 23.66 24.40
C VAL A 98 0.44 22.62 23.30
N TYR A 99 -0.77 22.40 22.74
CA TYR A 99 -0.96 21.48 21.63
C TYR A 99 -0.89 22.24 20.29
N SER A 100 -0.03 21.77 19.40
CA SER A 100 -0.10 22.10 17.98
C SER A 100 -1.00 21.09 17.26
N ARG A 101 -1.66 21.49 16.18
CA ARG A 101 -2.49 20.64 15.35
C ARG A 101 -1.97 20.64 13.92
N GLU A 102 -1.80 19.43 13.37
CA GLU A 102 -1.46 19.21 11.97
C GLU A 102 -2.51 18.29 11.33
N ASP A 103 -2.97 18.63 10.14
CA ASP A 103 -3.92 17.84 9.36
C ASP A 103 -3.26 17.37 8.07
N GLU A 104 -3.38 16.07 7.77
CA GLU A 104 -2.94 15.48 6.52
C GLU A 104 -4.07 14.65 5.88
N THR A 105 -4.13 14.64 4.55
CA THR A 105 -5.05 13.78 3.82
C THR A 105 -4.30 12.95 2.81
N THR A 106 -4.43 11.63 2.92
CA THR A 106 -3.85 10.66 1.99
C THR A 106 -4.95 9.87 1.29
N LEU A 107 -4.79 9.63 0.00
CA LEU A 107 -5.69 8.83 -0.80
C LEU A 107 -5.01 7.51 -1.17
N GLN A 108 -5.70 6.42 -0.94
CA GLN A 108 -5.30 5.10 -1.41
C GLN A 108 -6.30 4.56 -2.43
N LYS A 109 -5.79 3.78 -3.38
CA LYS A 109 -6.57 3.04 -4.36
C LYS A 109 -6.47 1.54 -4.11
N TYR A 110 -7.62 0.88 -4.16
CA TYR A 110 -7.67 -0.58 -4.16
C TYR A 110 -7.26 -1.14 -5.53
N PHE A 111 -6.44 -2.18 -5.50
CA PHE A 111 -6.11 -3.01 -6.65
C PHE A 111 -6.43 -4.47 -6.31
N SER A 112 -7.33 -5.10 -7.06
CA SER A 112 -7.56 -6.54 -6.88
C SER A 112 -6.31 -7.35 -7.26
N ALA A 113 -6.23 -8.60 -6.79
CA ALA A 113 -5.13 -9.51 -7.14
C ALA A 113 -4.99 -9.68 -8.65
N GLU A 114 -6.11 -9.75 -9.39
CA GLU A 114 -6.14 -9.88 -10.85
C GLU A 114 -5.64 -8.61 -11.53
N LYS A 115 -6.12 -7.43 -11.11
CA LYS A 115 -5.68 -6.13 -11.64
C LYS A 115 -4.18 -5.92 -11.40
N PHE A 116 -3.72 -6.17 -10.17
CA PHE A 116 -2.31 -6.06 -9.82
C PHE A 116 -1.44 -7.01 -10.64
N SER A 117 -1.83 -8.29 -10.75
CA SER A 117 -1.11 -9.30 -11.53
C SER A 117 -1.04 -8.94 -13.01
N SER A 118 -2.13 -8.38 -13.57
CA SER A 118 -2.16 -7.88 -14.94
C SER A 118 -1.17 -6.73 -15.14
N CYS A 119 -1.14 -5.76 -14.21
CA CYS A 119 -0.20 -4.65 -14.24
C CYS A 119 1.26 -5.11 -14.12
N ALA A 120 1.54 -6.08 -13.24
CA ALA A 120 2.88 -6.65 -13.07
C ALA A 120 3.37 -7.36 -14.35
N ARG A 121 2.50 -8.13 -15.01
CA ARG A 121 2.84 -8.75 -16.30
C ARG A 121 3.10 -7.72 -17.40
N LYS A 122 2.28 -6.67 -17.48
CA LYS A 122 2.52 -5.54 -18.41
C LYS A 122 3.84 -4.81 -18.13
N ALA A 123 4.28 -4.80 -16.88
CA ALA A 123 5.55 -4.22 -16.46
C ALA A 123 6.78 -5.11 -16.73
N GLY A 124 6.56 -6.36 -17.21
CA GLY A 124 7.64 -7.30 -17.60
C GLY A 124 7.99 -8.36 -16.55
N PHE A 125 7.19 -8.51 -15.48
CA PHE A 125 7.34 -9.64 -14.58
C PHE A 125 6.69 -10.88 -15.14
N THR A 126 7.39 -12.01 -15.10
CA THR A 126 6.92 -13.29 -15.66
C THR A 126 6.20 -14.16 -14.66
N GLN A 127 6.52 -14.00 -13.37
CA GLN A 127 5.91 -14.75 -12.29
C GLN A 127 5.34 -13.77 -11.26
N VAL A 128 4.09 -14.01 -10.86
CA VAL A 128 3.35 -13.23 -9.87
C VAL A 128 2.70 -14.19 -8.90
N PHE A 129 3.10 -14.14 -7.65
CA PHE A 129 2.52 -14.93 -6.57
C PHE A 129 1.81 -14.00 -5.60
N VAL A 130 0.58 -14.33 -5.21
CA VAL A 130 -0.24 -13.56 -4.27
C VAL A 130 -0.60 -14.44 -3.09
N TYR A 131 -0.33 -13.94 -1.90
CA TYR A 131 -0.57 -14.60 -0.62
C TYR A 131 -1.42 -13.69 0.27
N GLY A 132 -2.22 -14.29 1.15
CA GLY A 132 -3.07 -13.56 2.11
C GLY A 132 -2.38 -13.29 3.44
N GLU A 133 -1.34 -14.05 3.76
CA GLU A 133 -0.65 -13.99 5.05
C GLU A 133 0.87 -13.96 4.87
N LYS A 134 1.58 -13.54 5.92
CA LYS A 134 3.05 -13.42 5.93
C LYS A 134 3.77 -14.77 5.85
N ASP A 135 3.09 -15.85 6.20
CA ASP A 135 3.59 -17.23 6.11
C ASP A 135 3.39 -17.86 4.71
N PHE A 136 2.99 -17.03 3.74
CA PHE A 136 2.68 -17.43 2.36
C PHE A 136 1.44 -18.32 2.22
N SER A 137 0.53 -18.30 3.19
CA SER A 137 -0.78 -18.93 3.05
C SER A 137 -1.62 -18.26 1.96
N PRO A 138 -2.51 -19.00 1.30
CA PRO A 138 -3.42 -18.41 0.33
C PRO A 138 -4.28 -17.29 0.92
N GLN A 139 -4.67 -16.34 0.09
CA GLN A 139 -5.62 -15.30 0.48
C GLN A 139 -6.96 -15.92 0.86
N SER A 140 -7.49 -15.50 2.00
CA SER A 140 -8.84 -15.79 2.49
C SER A 140 -9.77 -14.58 2.31
N GLU A 141 -11.06 -14.78 2.55
CA GLU A 141 -12.06 -13.70 2.51
C GLU A 141 -11.83 -12.62 3.57
N THR A 142 -11.12 -12.96 4.64
CA THR A 142 -10.82 -12.07 5.77
C THR A 142 -9.36 -11.62 5.82
N SER A 143 -8.55 -11.99 4.84
CA SER A 143 -7.16 -11.50 4.76
C SER A 143 -7.16 -9.99 4.61
N GLU A 144 -6.51 -9.28 5.52
CA GLU A 144 -6.45 -7.81 5.49
C GLU A 144 -5.47 -7.28 4.44
N LYS A 145 -4.46 -8.06 4.12
CA LYS A 145 -3.43 -7.69 3.13
C LYS A 145 -3.24 -8.77 2.08
N MET A 146 -2.66 -8.36 0.97
CA MET A 146 -2.11 -9.25 -0.04
C MET A 146 -0.59 -9.04 -0.08
N TYR A 147 0.16 -10.13 0.11
CA TYR A 147 1.61 -10.15 -0.02
C TYR A 147 1.96 -10.70 -1.39
N ILE A 148 2.73 -9.94 -2.14
CA ILE A 148 2.96 -10.22 -3.56
C ILE A 148 4.45 -10.40 -3.81
N VAL A 149 4.79 -11.50 -4.49
CA VAL A 149 6.15 -11.81 -4.92
C VAL A 149 6.20 -11.80 -6.43
N LEU A 150 7.11 -11.00 -6.99
CA LEU A 150 7.29 -10.79 -8.42
C LEU A 150 8.69 -11.26 -8.85
N LYS A 151 8.74 -12.00 -9.99
CA LYS A 151 9.99 -12.41 -10.62
C LYS A 151 9.97 -12.17 -12.12
#